data_8646da3643ec62e4f2b51030a5baaa28
#
_entry.id   8646da3643ec62e4f2b51030a5baaa28
#
_cell.length_a   1.000
_cell.length_b   1.000
_cell.length_c   1.000
_cell.angle_alpha   90.00
_cell.angle_beta   90.00
_cell.angle_gamma   90.00
#
_symmetry.space_group_name_H-M   'P 1'
#
loop_
_entity.id
_entity.type
_entity.pdbx_description
1 polymer ?
#
loop_
_entity_poly.entity_id
_entity_poly.type
_entity_poly.pdbx_seq_one_letter_code
_entity_poly.pdbx_strand_id
1 'polypeptide(L)'
;MKNPPSTLDDIKVHVKIKLSALWASVMFCYIYADYFGLWKPGTLQEMLSGKMGPLGPTTQRILLGTSIMMAIPSVMIFLSLVLTPRLSRWLNVIFGVIYTVIILLTIPGEWVFYVFFGVVEMVLTLFIVWYAWTWPKTISKQ
;
A
#
# COMPACT_ATOMS: atom_id res chain seq x y z
N MET A 1 28.54 -32.21 -29.01
CA MET A 1 28.02 -31.95 -27.66
C MET A 1 26.98 -30.83 -27.78
N LYS A 2 25.70 -31.11 -27.60
CA LYS A 2 24.64 -30.06 -27.55
C LYS A 2 24.71 -29.43 -26.19
N ASN A 3 25.01 -28.12 -26.10
CA ASN A 3 24.87 -27.37 -24.84
C ASN A 3 23.42 -27.49 -24.36
N PRO A 4 23.18 -27.79 -23.08
CA PRO A 4 21.83 -27.75 -22.54
C PRO A 4 21.25 -26.36 -22.76
N PRO A 5 19.94 -26.24 -23.02
CA PRO A 5 19.31 -24.91 -23.15
C PRO A 5 19.51 -24.13 -21.85
N SER A 6 20.06 -22.93 -21.97
CA SER A 6 20.19 -22.01 -20.84
C SER A 6 18.78 -21.58 -20.43
N THR A 7 18.32 -22.02 -19.27
CA THR A 7 17.09 -21.53 -18.65
C THR A 7 17.42 -20.37 -17.71
N LEU A 8 16.56 -19.32 -17.71
CA LEU A 8 16.70 -18.24 -16.75
C LEU A 8 16.48 -18.80 -15.33
N ASP A 9 17.38 -18.46 -14.41
CA ASP A 9 17.27 -18.84 -13.01
C ASP A 9 16.21 -17.95 -12.32
N ASP A 10 15.23 -18.56 -11.65
CA ASP A 10 14.17 -17.87 -10.93
C ASP A 10 14.16 -18.28 -9.44
N ILE A 11 14.58 -17.35 -8.60
CA ILE A 11 14.62 -17.56 -7.15
C ILE A 11 13.19 -17.40 -6.57
N LYS A 12 12.70 -18.41 -5.87
CA LYS A 12 11.43 -18.34 -5.16
C LYS A 12 11.49 -17.33 -4.01
N VAL A 13 10.92 -16.15 -4.24
CA VAL A 13 10.86 -15.10 -3.21
C VAL A 13 9.87 -15.48 -2.12
N HIS A 14 10.31 -15.41 -0.85
CA HIS A 14 9.48 -15.73 0.31
C HIS A 14 8.31 -14.74 0.43
N VAL A 15 7.12 -15.24 0.86
CA VAL A 15 5.88 -14.44 0.95
C VAL A 15 6.02 -13.16 1.78
N LYS A 16 6.80 -13.18 2.88
CA LYS A 16 7.07 -12.01 3.71
C LYS A 16 7.75 -10.88 2.92
N ILE A 17 8.70 -11.23 2.05
CA ILE A 17 9.41 -10.25 1.20
C ILE A 17 8.44 -9.66 0.16
N LYS A 18 7.59 -10.50 -0.45
CA LYS A 18 6.56 -10.03 -1.38
C LYS A 18 5.62 -9.05 -0.72
N LEU A 19 5.12 -9.36 0.49
CA LEU A 19 4.23 -8.47 1.24
C LEU A 19 4.90 -7.15 1.59
N SER A 20 6.14 -7.19 2.08
CA SER A 20 6.93 -6.00 2.38
C SER A 20 7.14 -5.12 1.15
N ALA A 21 7.53 -5.71 0.01
CA ALA A 21 7.71 -4.98 -1.25
C ALA A 21 6.40 -4.37 -1.76
N LEU A 22 5.27 -5.07 -1.64
CA LEU A 22 3.95 -4.55 -2.01
C LEU A 22 3.57 -3.34 -1.16
N TRP A 23 3.75 -3.39 0.17
CA TRP A 23 3.51 -2.22 1.03
C TRP A 23 4.42 -1.04 0.69
N ALA A 24 5.69 -1.29 0.37
CA ALA A 24 6.59 -0.24 -0.10
C ALA A 24 6.07 0.38 -1.40
N SER A 25 5.61 -0.43 -2.36
CA SER A 25 5.04 0.07 -3.61
C SER A 25 3.78 0.91 -3.39
N VAL A 26 2.88 0.49 -2.49
CA VAL A 26 1.69 1.26 -2.09
C VAL A 26 2.12 2.62 -1.52
N MET A 27 3.12 2.65 -0.64
CA MET A 27 3.61 3.91 -0.05
C MET A 27 4.18 4.86 -1.10
N PHE A 28 4.92 4.35 -2.10
CA PHE A 28 5.38 5.20 -3.20
C PHE A 28 4.22 5.77 -4.02
N CYS A 29 3.18 4.99 -4.28
CA CYS A 29 1.99 5.48 -4.98
C CYS A 29 1.32 6.62 -4.19
N TYR A 30 1.11 6.46 -2.88
CA TYR A 30 0.56 7.51 -2.02
C TYR A 30 1.38 8.79 -2.06
N ILE A 31 2.70 8.68 -1.87
CA ILE A 31 3.60 9.84 -1.89
C ILE A 31 3.53 10.57 -3.24
N TYR A 32 3.55 9.84 -4.36
CA TYR A 32 3.46 10.46 -5.68
C TYR A 32 2.08 11.04 -5.98
N ALA A 33 1.00 10.37 -5.57
CA ALA A 33 -0.35 10.89 -5.73
C ALA A 33 -0.51 12.23 -4.97
N ASP A 34 -0.05 12.28 -3.73
CA ASP A 34 -0.07 13.51 -2.91
C ASP A 34 0.84 14.59 -3.50
N TYR A 35 2.04 14.23 -3.95
CA TYR A 35 2.97 15.15 -4.60
C TYR A 35 2.36 15.80 -5.85
N PHE A 36 1.79 14.99 -6.75
CA PHE A 36 1.11 15.51 -7.93
C PHE A 36 -0.16 16.28 -7.58
N GLY A 37 -0.82 15.94 -6.47
CA GLY A 37 -1.94 16.69 -5.94
C GLY A 37 -1.61 18.15 -5.63
N LEU A 38 -0.38 18.48 -5.26
CA LEU A 38 0.08 19.86 -5.02
C LEU A 38 0.02 20.74 -6.30
N TRP A 39 0.12 20.12 -7.47
CA TRP A 39 0.09 20.81 -8.77
C TRP A 39 -1.33 21.10 -9.24
N LYS A 40 -2.36 20.60 -8.55
CA LYS A 40 -3.75 20.94 -8.87
C LYS A 40 -3.97 22.45 -8.64
N PRO A 41 -4.60 23.17 -9.60
CA PRO A 41 -4.93 24.58 -9.42
C PRO A 41 -5.74 24.81 -8.14
N GLY A 42 -5.32 25.76 -7.33
CA GLY A 42 -5.99 26.12 -6.08
C GLY A 42 -5.53 25.35 -4.83
N THR A 43 -4.90 24.18 -4.96
CA THR A 43 -4.48 23.37 -3.80
C THR A 43 -3.53 24.11 -2.86
N LEU A 44 -2.53 24.78 -3.40
CA LEU A 44 -1.57 25.55 -2.57
C LEU A 44 -2.25 26.73 -1.84
N GLN A 45 -3.20 27.40 -2.47
CA GLN A 45 -3.97 28.48 -1.86
C GLN A 45 -4.85 27.97 -0.72
N GLU A 46 -5.47 26.79 -0.89
CA GLU A 46 -6.24 26.13 0.17
C GLU A 46 -5.33 25.76 1.35
N MET A 47 -4.16 25.19 1.09
CA MET A 47 -3.18 24.86 2.14
C MET A 47 -2.68 26.09 2.87
N LEU A 48 -2.37 27.19 2.17
CA LEU A 48 -1.98 28.46 2.77
C LEU A 48 -3.11 29.09 3.61
N SER A 49 -4.37 28.85 3.27
CA SER A 49 -5.53 29.27 4.03
C SER A 49 -5.87 28.35 5.22
N GLY A 50 -5.03 27.34 5.47
CA GLY A 50 -5.24 26.38 6.56
C GLY A 50 -6.35 25.37 6.29
N LYS A 51 -6.59 25.00 5.02
CA LYS A 51 -7.55 23.98 4.63
C LYS A 51 -6.84 22.73 4.10
N MET A 52 -7.36 21.57 4.42
CA MET A 52 -6.83 20.27 4.00
C MET A 52 -7.86 19.56 3.08
N GLY A 53 -8.14 20.19 1.94
CA GLY A 53 -9.09 19.66 0.95
C GLY A 53 -10.43 19.25 1.57
N PRO A 54 -10.94 18.06 1.28
CA PRO A 54 -12.23 17.59 1.78
C PRO A 54 -12.27 17.35 3.31
N LEU A 55 -11.12 17.29 3.97
CA LEU A 55 -11.03 17.12 5.42
C LEU A 55 -11.31 18.43 6.20
N GLY A 56 -11.42 19.56 5.51
CA GLY A 56 -11.76 20.86 6.10
C GLY A 56 -10.57 21.58 6.73
N PRO A 57 -10.74 22.29 7.87
CA PRO A 57 -9.69 23.11 8.45
C PRO A 57 -8.54 22.25 8.98
N THR A 58 -7.31 22.68 8.70
CA THR A 58 -6.10 22.04 9.20
C THR A 58 -5.99 22.19 10.71
N THR A 59 -6.35 21.15 11.44
CA THR A 59 -6.20 21.10 12.89
C THR A 59 -5.18 20.03 13.29
N GLN A 60 -4.62 20.15 14.48
CA GLN A 60 -3.70 19.15 15.02
C GLN A 60 -4.33 17.74 15.06
N ARG A 61 -5.62 17.62 15.32
CA ARG A 61 -6.33 16.33 15.36
C ARG A 61 -6.42 15.71 13.98
N ILE A 62 -6.76 16.49 12.94
CA ILE A 62 -6.83 16.03 11.56
C ILE A 62 -5.44 15.59 11.07
N LEU A 63 -4.41 16.41 11.33
CA LEU A 63 -3.02 16.06 10.97
C LEU A 63 -2.55 14.80 11.69
N LEU A 64 -2.87 14.62 12.97
CA LEU A 64 -2.52 13.39 13.68
C LEU A 64 -3.26 12.19 13.12
N GLY A 65 -4.55 12.31 12.82
CA GLY A 65 -5.34 11.22 12.25
C GLY A 65 -4.81 10.77 10.88
N THR A 66 -4.51 11.72 9.99
CA THR A 66 -3.90 11.40 8.67
C THR A 66 -2.49 10.83 8.81
N SER A 67 -1.69 11.35 9.77
CA SER A 67 -0.35 10.81 10.03
C SER A 67 -0.41 9.36 10.51
N ILE A 68 -1.32 9.01 11.43
CA ILE A 68 -1.53 7.63 11.88
C ILE A 68 -1.95 6.75 10.69
N MET A 69 -2.89 7.22 9.86
CA MET A 69 -3.34 6.51 8.68
C MET A 69 -2.16 6.19 7.74
N MET A 70 -1.24 7.13 7.49
CA MET A 70 -0.07 6.91 6.64
C MET A 70 1.05 6.12 7.33
N ALA A 71 1.15 6.17 8.65
CA ALA A 71 2.15 5.41 9.40
C ALA A 71 1.89 3.89 9.35
N ILE A 72 0.63 3.46 9.34
CA ILE A 72 0.28 2.03 9.35
C ILE A 72 0.90 1.29 8.14
N PRO A 73 0.66 1.66 6.87
CA PRO A 73 1.25 0.95 5.73
C PRO A 73 2.77 1.06 5.71
N SER A 74 3.35 2.18 6.16
CA SER A 74 4.80 2.34 6.30
C SER A 74 5.39 1.34 7.29
N VAL A 75 4.76 1.16 8.45
CA VAL A 75 5.19 0.21 9.47
C VAL A 75 4.94 -1.24 9.02
N MET A 76 3.90 -1.49 8.22
CA MET A 76 3.63 -2.82 7.66
C MET A 76 4.73 -3.34 6.73
N ILE A 77 5.55 -2.47 6.12
CA ILE A 77 6.74 -2.86 5.37
C ILE A 77 7.67 -3.70 6.27
N PHE A 78 7.97 -3.20 7.45
CA PHE A 78 8.83 -3.86 8.43
C PHE A 78 8.12 -5.03 9.12
N LEU A 79 6.89 -4.83 9.59
CA LEU A 79 6.13 -5.84 10.33
C LEU A 79 5.86 -7.11 9.51
N SER A 80 5.68 -6.98 8.19
CA SER A 80 5.52 -8.14 7.30
C SER A 80 6.72 -9.07 7.35
N LEU A 81 7.93 -8.54 7.60
CA LEU A 81 9.17 -9.32 7.67
C LEU A 81 9.38 -9.97 9.03
N VAL A 82 9.18 -9.22 10.13
CA VAL A 82 9.62 -9.63 11.47
C VAL A 82 8.58 -10.42 12.27
N LEU A 83 7.29 -10.19 12.01
CA LEU A 83 6.23 -10.85 12.76
C LEU A 83 6.15 -12.35 12.48
N THR A 84 5.58 -13.10 13.44
CA THR A 84 5.28 -14.52 13.27
C THR A 84 4.32 -14.71 12.08
N PRO A 85 4.38 -15.84 11.35
CA PRO A 85 3.56 -16.04 10.14
C PRO A 85 2.05 -15.86 10.36
N ARG A 86 1.53 -16.30 11.49
CA ARG A 86 0.09 -16.16 11.81
C ARG A 86 -0.31 -14.70 11.96
N LEU A 87 0.45 -13.93 12.74
CA LEU A 87 0.16 -12.52 13.01
C LEU A 87 0.38 -11.68 11.76
N SER A 88 1.49 -11.88 11.05
CA SER A 88 1.77 -11.20 9.77
C SER A 88 0.65 -11.45 8.75
N ARG A 89 0.20 -12.71 8.60
CA ARG A 89 -0.91 -13.05 7.70
C ARG A 89 -2.17 -12.23 8.01
N TRP A 90 -2.64 -12.26 9.26
CA TRP A 90 -3.88 -11.58 9.62
C TRP A 90 -3.79 -10.05 9.50
N LEU A 91 -2.68 -9.45 9.93
CA LEU A 91 -2.49 -8.01 9.80
C LEU A 91 -2.47 -7.58 8.33
N ASN A 92 -1.78 -8.33 7.45
CA ASN A 92 -1.75 -8.03 6.02
C ASN A 92 -3.14 -8.16 5.38
N VAL A 93 -3.95 -9.14 5.76
CA VAL A 93 -5.35 -9.28 5.26
C VAL A 93 -6.19 -8.11 5.75
N ILE A 94 -6.18 -7.83 7.05
CA ILE A 94 -7.01 -6.78 7.66
C ILE A 94 -6.65 -5.41 7.05
N PHE A 95 -5.39 -5.02 7.09
CA PHE A 95 -4.98 -3.72 6.57
C PHE A 95 -5.07 -3.65 5.04
N GLY A 96 -4.78 -4.72 4.32
CA GLY A 96 -4.99 -4.79 2.87
C GLY A 96 -6.45 -4.50 2.49
N VAL A 97 -7.41 -5.09 3.19
CA VAL A 97 -8.85 -4.83 2.96
C VAL A 97 -9.21 -3.39 3.35
N ILE A 98 -8.76 -2.91 4.53
CA ILE A 98 -9.06 -1.55 4.98
C ILE A 98 -8.57 -0.52 3.96
N TYR A 99 -7.32 -0.63 3.49
CA TYR A 99 -6.75 0.32 2.52
C TYR A 99 -7.40 0.20 1.15
N THR A 100 -7.79 -0.99 0.71
CA THR A 100 -8.59 -1.15 -0.52
C THR A 100 -9.92 -0.38 -0.42
N VAL A 101 -10.60 -0.47 0.73
CA VAL A 101 -11.86 0.27 0.95
C VAL A 101 -11.62 1.79 0.99
N ILE A 102 -10.57 2.25 1.67
CA ILE A 102 -10.20 3.67 1.71
C ILE A 102 -9.99 4.21 0.28
N ILE A 103 -9.21 3.51 -0.53
CA ILE A 103 -8.96 3.88 -1.93
C ILE A 103 -10.27 4.00 -2.71
N LEU A 104 -11.15 3.00 -2.60
CA LEU A 104 -12.46 3.02 -3.27
C LEU A 104 -13.31 4.23 -2.88
N LEU A 105 -13.21 4.68 -1.63
CA LEU A 105 -13.96 5.83 -1.13
C LEU A 105 -13.35 7.18 -1.55
N THR A 106 -12.06 7.22 -1.87
CA THR A 106 -11.35 8.46 -2.21
C THR A 106 -11.28 8.75 -3.72
N ILE A 107 -11.50 7.75 -4.58
CA ILE A 107 -11.44 7.90 -6.05
C ILE A 107 -12.58 8.75 -6.65
N PRO A 108 -13.85 8.67 -6.17
CA PRO A 108 -14.95 9.33 -6.85
C PRO A 108 -14.79 10.85 -6.94
N GLY A 109 -14.84 11.38 -8.17
CA GLY A 109 -14.76 12.83 -8.42
C GLY A 109 -13.34 13.39 -8.50
N GLU A 110 -12.31 12.55 -8.36
CA GLU A 110 -10.92 12.97 -8.41
C GLU A 110 -10.36 13.10 -9.84
N TRP A 111 -9.25 13.77 -9.98
CA TRP A 111 -8.53 13.96 -11.23
C TRP A 111 -7.98 12.64 -11.77
N VAL A 112 -7.82 12.53 -13.10
CA VAL A 112 -7.42 11.31 -13.79
C VAL A 112 -6.11 10.72 -13.25
N PHE A 113 -5.11 11.56 -12.92
CA PHE A 113 -3.84 11.07 -12.35
C PHE A 113 -4.04 10.40 -10.98
N TYR A 114 -4.94 10.95 -10.15
CA TYR A 114 -5.26 10.40 -8.84
C TYR A 114 -6.01 9.07 -8.98
N VAL A 115 -6.97 9.01 -9.90
CA VAL A 115 -7.67 7.76 -10.25
C VAL A 115 -6.67 6.71 -10.75
N PHE A 116 -5.69 7.10 -11.57
CA PHE A 116 -4.64 6.18 -12.05
C PHE A 116 -3.84 5.58 -10.88
N PHE A 117 -3.33 6.41 -9.96
CA PHE A 117 -2.64 5.91 -8.77
C PHE A 117 -3.57 5.04 -7.90
N GLY A 118 -4.80 5.45 -7.67
CA GLY A 118 -5.78 4.69 -6.91
C GLY A 118 -6.05 3.29 -7.50
N VAL A 119 -6.11 3.16 -8.82
CA VAL A 119 -6.24 1.84 -9.48
C VAL A 119 -4.99 0.99 -9.25
N VAL A 120 -3.80 1.55 -9.39
CA VAL A 120 -2.54 0.84 -9.10
C VAL A 120 -2.49 0.37 -7.64
N GLU A 121 -2.80 1.25 -6.71
CA GLU A 121 -2.84 0.97 -5.27
C GLU A 121 -3.86 -0.13 -4.93
N MET A 122 -5.04 -0.09 -5.56
CA MET A 122 -6.06 -1.12 -5.39
C MET A 122 -5.55 -2.48 -5.83
N VAL A 123 -4.89 -2.58 -6.98
CA VAL A 123 -4.28 -3.82 -7.46
C VAL A 123 -3.23 -4.32 -6.48
N LEU A 124 -2.36 -3.43 -5.98
CA LEU A 124 -1.32 -3.79 -5.01
C LEU A 124 -1.91 -4.28 -3.68
N THR A 125 -2.92 -3.60 -3.14
CA THR A 125 -3.57 -4.00 -1.89
C THR A 125 -4.34 -5.31 -2.04
N LEU A 126 -4.96 -5.57 -3.18
CA LEU A 126 -5.56 -6.87 -3.49
C LEU A 126 -4.51 -7.98 -3.58
N PHE A 127 -3.32 -7.72 -4.14
CA PHE A 127 -2.22 -8.68 -4.09
C PHE A 127 -1.71 -8.94 -2.67
N ILE A 128 -1.68 -7.90 -1.80
CA ILE A 128 -1.35 -8.09 -0.39
C ILE A 128 -2.34 -9.07 0.26
N VAL A 129 -3.65 -8.84 0.08
CA VAL A 129 -4.69 -9.74 0.61
C VAL A 129 -4.54 -11.14 0.04
N TRP A 130 -4.34 -11.27 -1.26
CA TRP A 130 -4.15 -12.57 -1.91
C TRP A 130 -2.95 -13.33 -1.35
N TYR A 131 -1.74 -12.75 -1.35
CA TYR A 131 -0.53 -13.41 -0.84
C TYR A 131 -0.63 -13.74 0.64
N ALA A 132 -1.26 -12.88 1.43
CA ALA A 132 -1.50 -13.15 2.84
C ALA A 132 -2.52 -14.28 3.03
N TRP A 133 -3.58 -14.32 2.23
CA TRP A 133 -4.62 -15.35 2.32
C TRP A 133 -4.11 -16.73 1.87
N THR A 134 -3.38 -16.77 0.77
CA THR A 134 -2.80 -17.99 0.17
C THR A 134 -1.45 -18.38 0.79
N TRP A 135 -1.13 -17.89 1.99
CA TRP A 135 0.13 -18.15 2.67
C TRP A 135 0.48 -19.64 2.68
N PRO A 136 1.67 -20.05 2.17
CA PRO A 136 2.07 -21.45 2.10
C PRO A 136 2.08 -22.11 3.48
N LYS A 137 1.40 -23.25 3.60
CA LYS A 137 1.43 -24.05 4.82
C LYS A 137 2.58 -25.06 4.72
N THR A 138 3.49 -25.05 5.67
CA THR A 138 4.49 -26.11 5.80
C THR A 138 3.83 -27.33 6.44
N ILE A 139 3.82 -28.45 5.74
CA ILE A 139 3.44 -29.73 6.34
C ILE A 139 4.60 -30.14 7.22
N SER A 140 4.44 -30.08 8.55
CA SER A 140 5.37 -30.68 9.49
C SER A 140 5.34 -32.19 9.24
N LYS A 141 6.40 -32.75 8.63
CA LYS A 141 6.62 -34.20 8.70
C LYS A 141 6.93 -34.51 10.16
N GLN A 142 6.00 -35.17 10.85
CA GLN A 142 6.26 -35.88 12.10
C GLN A 142 7.19 -37.08 11.82
#